data_c79ce34afc867b55520ffcb79154377e
#
_entry.id   c79ce34afc867b55520ffcb79154377e
#
_cell.length_a   1.000
_cell.length_b   1.000
_cell.length_c   1.000
_cell.angle_alpha   90.00
_cell.angle_beta   90.00
_cell.angle_gamma   90.00
#
_symmetry.space_group_name_H-M   'P 1'
#
loop_
_entity.id
_entity.type
_entity.pdbx_description
1 polymer ?
#
loop_
_entity_poly.entity_id
_entity_poly.type
_entity_poly.pdbx_seq_one_letter_code
_entity_poly.pdbx_strand_id
1 'polypeptide(L)'
;MKSLLLVSLLTFFQFSQAIVAEPLDDLISPTEIWDELQQQEMDSNPALPIEPMGFFDFLRPRPPEPPQKEWNAVLPAESLQQYGMDWLNAYELVIVINKSNVGSTAQTATAYWQGQKFGVFKVSTGRETSEVSKNGRKYFSNTPTGWFHPAWLSKNHVSKTWEAPMPFSVFFNEGIATHAALPNYYNKLGNRASGGCVRLHPTHAEWIFTHVLKAGKGLVPEFTKTGQPVLDSTGNQKFSQNYRSLFIVVNRVD
;
A
#
# COMPACT_ATOMS: atom_id res chain seq x y z
N MET A 1 -41.55 -72.24 26.70
CA MET A 1 -40.21 -71.59 26.80
C MET A 1 -40.31 -70.21 26.15
N LYS A 2 -40.37 -69.19 27.02
CA LYS A 2 -40.62 -67.78 26.61
C LYS A 2 -39.26 -67.03 26.62
N SER A 3 -38.81 -66.53 25.49
CA SER A 3 -37.63 -65.66 25.38
C SER A 3 -38.12 -64.22 25.42
N LEU A 4 -37.65 -63.46 26.42
CA LEU A 4 -37.87 -62.03 26.56
C LEU A 4 -36.84 -61.30 25.68
N LEU A 5 -37.32 -60.47 24.79
CA LEU A 5 -36.46 -59.46 24.05
C LEU A 5 -36.47 -58.14 24.84
N LEU A 6 -35.31 -57.75 25.34
CA LEU A 6 -35.12 -56.51 26.02
C LEU A 6 -34.79 -55.47 24.94
N VAL A 7 -35.67 -54.49 24.70
CA VAL A 7 -35.43 -53.32 23.82
C VAL A 7 -34.81 -52.21 24.68
N SER A 8 -33.54 -51.91 24.45
CA SER A 8 -32.86 -50.83 25.09
C SER A 8 -33.15 -49.53 24.30
N LEU A 9 -33.89 -48.62 24.93
CA LEU A 9 -34.15 -47.27 24.43
C LEU A 9 -32.96 -46.40 24.80
N LEU A 10 -32.08 -46.11 23.85
CA LEU A 10 -31.03 -45.10 23.97
C LEU A 10 -31.62 -43.70 23.67
N THR A 11 -31.92 -42.95 24.72
CA THR A 11 -32.25 -41.52 24.62
C THR A 11 -31.00 -40.73 24.33
N PHE A 12 -30.91 -40.19 23.10
CA PHE A 12 -29.93 -39.16 22.74
C PHE A 12 -30.30 -37.86 23.44
N PHE A 13 -29.58 -37.50 24.48
CA PHE A 13 -29.58 -36.15 25.01
C PHE A 13 -28.69 -35.29 24.09
N GLN A 14 -29.31 -34.49 23.25
CA GLN A 14 -28.62 -33.38 22.55
C GLN A 14 -28.31 -32.29 23.58
N PHE A 15 -27.05 -32.21 23.98
CA PHE A 15 -26.53 -31.04 24.64
C PHE A 15 -26.37 -29.96 23.56
N SER A 16 -27.34 -29.05 23.44
CA SER A 16 -27.15 -27.77 22.79
C SER A 16 -26.28 -26.91 23.69
N GLN A 17 -24.96 -26.92 23.46
CA GLN A 17 -24.11 -25.93 24.07
C GLN A 17 -24.39 -24.61 23.35
N ALA A 18 -25.08 -23.71 24.04
CA ALA A 18 -25.09 -22.30 23.65
C ALA A 18 -23.64 -21.82 23.71
N ILE A 19 -23.10 -21.46 22.53
CA ILE A 19 -21.84 -20.72 22.44
C ILE A 19 -22.14 -19.34 23.04
N VAL A 20 -21.80 -19.18 24.31
CA VAL A 20 -21.74 -17.88 24.95
C VAL A 20 -20.60 -17.17 24.22
N ALA A 21 -20.91 -16.18 23.39
CA ALA A 21 -19.92 -15.29 22.84
C ALA A 21 -19.23 -14.60 24.02
N GLU A 22 -17.94 -14.88 24.18
CA GLU A 22 -17.09 -14.12 25.11
C GLU A 22 -17.17 -12.63 24.78
N PRO A 23 -17.22 -11.75 25.79
CA PRO A 23 -17.23 -10.31 25.53
C PRO A 23 -15.95 -9.92 24.78
N LEU A 24 -16.12 -9.11 23.73
CA LEU A 24 -15.08 -8.58 22.84
C LEU A 24 -14.11 -7.57 23.53
N ASP A 25 -14.05 -7.57 24.85
CA ASP A 25 -13.26 -6.63 25.64
C ASP A 25 -11.74 -6.93 25.70
N ASP A 26 -11.31 -8.12 25.20
CA ASP A 26 -9.89 -8.48 25.09
C ASP A 26 -9.28 -8.24 23.70
N LEU A 27 -9.93 -7.47 22.85
CA LEU A 27 -9.29 -7.00 21.64
C LEU A 27 -8.22 -5.98 22.03
N ILE A 28 -6.96 -6.41 21.97
CA ILE A 28 -5.78 -5.54 22.05
C ILE A 28 -6.08 -4.25 21.30
N SER A 29 -5.97 -3.13 21.95
CA SER A 29 -6.33 -1.85 21.32
C SER A 29 -5.48 -1.65 20.07
N PRO A 30 -6.00 -1.02 19.02
CA PRO A 30 -5.18 -0.73 17.84
C PRO A 30 -3.86 -0.05 18.18
N THR A 31 -3.80 0.70 19.27
CA THR A 31 -2.60 1.39 19.78
C THR A 31 -1.55 0.38 20.30
N GLU A 32 -1.95 -0.66 21.02
CA GLU A 32 -1.02 -1.67 21.55
C GLU A 32 -0.43 -2.54 20.45
N ILE A 33 -1.23 -2.92 19.44
CA ILE A 33 -0.72 -3.62 18.24
C ILE A 33 0.32 -2.74 17.52
N TRP A 34 0.10 -1.43 17.50
CA TRP A 34 1.01 -0.48 16.85
C TRP A 34 2.34 -0.35 17.57
N ASP A 35 2.33 -0.35 18.90
CA ASP A 35 3.55 -0.24 19.71
C ASP A 35 4.41 -1.51 19.58
N GLU A 36 3.80 -2.70 19.56
CA GLU A 36 4.52 -3.96 19.32
C GLU A 36 5.11 -4.05 17.89
N LEU A 37 4.35 -3.60 16.88
CA LEU A 37 4.84 -3.61 15.49
C LEU A 37 5.96 -2.59 15.27
N GLN A 38 5.93 -1.43 15.93
CA GLN A 38 7.01 -0.46 15.89
C GLN A 38 8.28 -0.99 16.56
N GLN A 39 8.14 -1.71 17.67
CA GLN A 39 9.27 -2.35 18.36
C GLN A 39 9.91 -3.41 17.47
N GLN A 40 9.09 -4.23 16.80
CA GLN A 40 9.58 -5.25 15.87
C GLN A 40 10.27 -4.68 14.63
N GLU A 41 9.81 -3.51 14.11
CA GLU A 41 10.50 -2.81 13.00
C GLU A 41 11.83 -2.20 13.44
N MET A 42 11.93 -1.66 14.65
CA MET A 42 13.21 -1.15 15.19
C MET A 42 14.23 -2.27 15.41
N ASP A 43 13.76 -3.43 15.87
CA ASP A 43 14.63 -4.58 16.13
C ASP A 43 15.04 -5.33 14.85
N SER A 44 14.21 -5.28 13.80
CA SER A 44 14.45 -5.97 12.52
C SER A 44 15.22 -5.15 11.47
N ASN A 45 15.39 -3.85 11.70
CA ASN A 45 16.12 -2.97 10.80
C ASN A 45 17.25 -2.26 11.57
N PRO A 46 18.40 -2.92 11.81
CA PRO A 46 19.54 -2.25 12.39
C PRO A 46 19.87 -1.07 11.46
N ALA A 47 19.85 0.13 12.02
CA ALA A 47 20.22 1.34 11.31
C ALA A 47 21.52 1.07 10.56
N LEU A 48 21.47 1.14 9.22
CA LEU A 48 22.69 1.11 8.41
C LEU A 48 23.65 2.12 9.04
N PRO A 49 24.94 1.78 9.24
CA PRO A 49 25.91 2.70 9.80
C PRO A 49 25.83 3.98 8.97
N ILE A 50 25.43 5.08 9.61
CA ILE A 50 25.51 6.40 9.01
C ILE A 50 27.01 6.69 8.94
N GLU A 51 27.63 6.43 7.78
CA GLU A 51 28.94 6.93 7.49
C GLU A 51 28.91 8.45 7.79
N PRO A 52 29.80 8.96 8.63
CA PRO A 52 29.82 10.39 8.91
C PRO A 52 30.05 11.12 7.60
N MET A 53 29.02 11.78 7.07
CA MET A 53 29.16 12.64 5.90
C MET A 53 30.26 13.66 6.19
N GLY A 54 31.31 13.63 5.38
CA GLY A 54 32.41 14.57 5.50
C GLY A 54 31.86 16.01 5.37
N PHE A 55 32.41 16.92 6.18
CA PHE A 55 31.97 18.33 6.21
C PHE A 55 31.92 18.99 4.80
N PHE A 56 32.68 18.48 3.83
CA PHE A 56 32.73 18.95 2.45
C PHE A 56 31.63 18.35 1.55
N ASP A 57 30.99 17.24 1.90
CA ASP A 57 29.88 16.67 1.11
C ASP A 57 28.61 17.49 1.23
N PHE A 58 28.49 18.27 2.31
CA PHE A 58 27.41 19.23 2.51
C PHE A 58 27.47 20.42 1.54
N LEU A 59 28.66 20.77 1.04
CA LEU A 59 28.90 21.90 0.15
C LEU A 59 28.81 21.55 -1.34
N ARG A 60 28.73 20.28 -1.71
CA ARG A 60 28.57 19.88 -3.11
C ARG A 60 27.12 20.05 -3.54
N PRO A 61 26.81 20.87 -4.57
CA PRO A 61 25.51 20.88 -5.19
C PRO A 61 25.20 19.46 -5.69
N ARG A 62 24.20 18.79 -5.13
CA ARG A 62 23.75 17.52 -5.71
C ARG A 62 23.25 17.78 -7.12
N PRO A 63 23.66 16.98 -8.12
CA PRO A 63 23.08 17.09 -9.44
C PRO A 63 21.57 16.95 -9.37
N PRO A 64 20.79 17.66 -10.20
CA PRO A 64 19.36 17.49 -10.25
C PRO A 64 19.05 16.03 -10.52
N GLU A 65 18.14 15.44 -9.74
CA GLU A 65 17.66 14.09 -10.05
C GLU A 65 17.02 14.11 -11.44
N PRO A 66 17.38 13.16 -12.31
CA PRO A 66 16.69 13.01 -13.58
C PRO A 66 15.19 12.76 -13.28
N PRO A 67 14.28 13.27 -14.14
CA PRO A 67 12.87 12.99 -13.98
C PRO A 67 12.67 11.48 -13.92
N GLN A 68 11.85 11.03 -12.95
CA GLN A 68 11.57 9.59 -12.81
C GLN A 68 10.92 9.11 -14.11
N LYS A 69 11.37 7.94 -14.57
CA LYS A 69 10.87 7.35 -15.80
C LYS A 69 9.38 7.04 -15.65
N GLU A 70 8.57 7.54 -16.56
CA GLU A 70 7.17 7.16 -16.71
C GLU A 70 7.07 5.77 -17.36
N TRP A 71 6.13 4.98 -16.87
CA TRP A 71 5.84 3.65 -17.39
C TRP A 71 4.43 3.62 -17.94
N ASN A 72 4.24 3.02 -19.09
CA ASN A 72 2.90 2.79 -19.64
C ASN A 72 2.24 1.63 -18.89
N ALA A 73 1.78 1.92 -17.66
CA ALA A 73 1.15 0.93 -16.79
C ALA A 73 -0.25 0.56 -17.27
N VAL A 74 -0.57 -0.72 -17.23
CA VAL A 74 -1.91 -1.25 -17.54
C VAL A 74 -2.77 -1.33 -16.28
N LEU A 75 -4.08 -1.21 -16.43
CA LEU A 75 -5.01 -1.43 -15.32
C LEU A 75 -5.21 -2.94 -15.05
N PRO A 76 -5.57 -3.34 -13.83
CA PRO A 76 -5.82 -4.74 -13.50
C PRO A 76 -6.81 -5.43 -14.45
N ALA A 77 -7.92 -4.74 -14.81
CA ALA A 77 -8.90 -5.30 -15.74
C ALA A 77 -8.32 -5.60 -17.14
N GLU A 78 -7.45 -4.72 -17.64
CA GLU A 78 -6.75 -4.92 -18.91
C GLU A 78 -5.72 -6.06 -18.80
N SER A 79 -5.02 -6.18 -17.67
CA SER A 79 -4.09 -7.27 -17.41
C SER A 79 -4.82 -8.62 -17.34
N LEU A 80 -5.98 -8.70 -16.69
CA LEU A 80 -6.81 -9.88 -16.66
C LEU A 80 -7.23 -10.32 -18.07
N GLN A 81 -7.64 -9.36 -18.91
CA GLN A 81 -8.01 -9.63 -20.29
C GLN A 81 -6.81 -10.10 -21.13
N GLN A 82 -5.66 -9.49 -20.94
CA GLN A 82 -4.45 -9.77 -21.72
C GLN A 82 -3.79 -11.09 -21.31
N TYR A 83 -3.75 -11.42 -20.03
CA TYR A 83 -2.98 -12.55 -19.50
C TYR A 83 -3.84 -13.69 -18.97
N GLY A 84 -5.16 -13.54 -18.94
CA GLY A 84 -6.09 -14.56 -18.44
C GLY A 84 -5.92 -14.88 -16.96
N MET A 85 -5.32 -13.98 -16.17
CA MET A 85 -5.05 -14.16 -14.75
C MET A 85 -5.88 -13.20 -13.90
N ASP A 86 -6.31 -13.67 -12.74
CA ASP A 86 -6.99 -12.83 -11.75
C ASP A 86 -5.96 -12.16 -10.82
N TRP A 87 -5.45 -11.02 -11.24
CA TRP A 87 -4.47 -10.25 -10.51
C TRP A 87 -4.97 -9.72 -9.18
N LEU A 88 -6.27 -9.42 -9.10
CA LEU A 88 -6.86 -8.92 -7.86
C LEU A 88 -6.86 -9.99 -6.77
N ASN A 89 -6.95 -11.27 -7.16
CA ASN A 89 -6.88 -12.39 -6.22
C ASN A 89 -5.45 -12.79 -5.85
N ALA A 90 -4.45 -12.36 -6.61
CA ALA A 90 -3.05 -12.61 -6.29
C ALA A 90 -2.56 -11.74 -5.10
N TYR A 91 -3.26 -10.66 -4.81
CA TYR A 91 -2.95 -9.73 -3.72
C TYR A 91 -4.15 -9.54 -2.81
N GLU A 92 -3.89 -9.40 -1.50
CA GLU A 92 -4.92 -9.04 -0.53
C GLU A 92 -5.40 -7.59 -0.73
N LEU A 93 -4.47 -6.69 -1.09
CA LEU A 93 -4.76 -5.28 -1.30
C LEU A 93 -4.21 -4.83 -2.66
N VAL A 94 -5.07 -4.20 -3.46
CA VAL A 94 -4.65 -3.51 -4.70
C VAL A 94 -5.15 -2.08 -4.66
N ILE A 95 -4.25 -1.12 -4.85
CA ILE A 95 -4.56 0.32 -4.93
C ILE A 95 -4.24 0.82 -6.32
N VAL A 96 -5.26 1.24 -7.07
CA VAL A 96 -5.09 1.83 -8.40
C VAL A 96 -5.24 3.35 -8.30
N ILE A 97 -4.14 4.07 -8.52
CA ILE A 97 -4.06 5.53 -8.43
C ILE A 97 -4.08 6.10 -9.84
N ASN A 98 -5.10 6.88 -10.19
CA ASN A 98 -5.11 7.65 -11.44
C ASN A 98 -4.61 9.08 -11.17
N LYS A 99 -3.40 9.38 -11.63
CA LYS A 99 -2.78 10.71 -11.50
C LYS A 99 -3.19 11.70 -12.59
N SER A 100 -4.07 11.33 -13.54
CA SER A 100 -4.62 12.26 -14.52
C SER A 100 -5.25 13.47 -13.83
N ASN A 101 -5.23 14.61 -14.48
CA ASN A 101 -5.98 15.81 -14.05
C ASN A 101 -7.25 16.04 -14.88
N VAL A 102 -7.59 15.09 -15.76
CA VAL A 102 -8.73 15.10 -16.65
C VAL A 102 -9.43 13.75 -16.60
N GLY A 103 -10.75 13.74 -16.72
CA GLY A 103 -11.57 12.54 -16.72
C GLY A 103 -12.30 12.31 -15.40
N SER A 104 -13.22 11.37 -15.40
CA SER A 104 -14.11 11.08 -14.25
C SER A 104 -13.37 10.42 -13.08
N THR A 105 -12.28 9.70 -13.33
CA THR A 105 -11.44 9.07 -12.31
C THR A 105 -10.15 9.87 -12.02
N ALA A 106 -10.05 11.11 -12.52
CA ALA A 106 -8.88 11.96 -12.28
C ALA A 106 -8.64 12.18 -10.79
N GLN A 107 -7.35 12.10 -10.38
CA GLN A 107 -6.92 12.28 -9.00
C GLN A 107 -7.71 11.44 -8.00
N THR A 108 -7.86 10.15 -8.32
CA THR A 108 -8.50 9.15 -7.44
C THR A 108 -7.58 7.96 -7.18
N ALA A 109 -7.82 7.28 -6.07
CA ALA A 109 -7.30 5.96 -5.76
C ALA A 109 -8.47 4.99 -5.58
N THR A 110 -8.56 3.97 -6.41
CA THR A 110 -9.52 2.87 -6.24
C THR A 110 -8.86 1.77 -5.43
N ALA A 111 -9.48 1.42 -4.31
CA ALA A 111 -9.01 0.38 -3.42
C ALA A 111 -9.79 -0.92 -3.65
N TYR A 112 -9.05 -2.04 -3.74
CA TYR A 112 -9.59 -3.39 -3.79
C TYR A 112 -9.02 -4.17 -2.60
N TRP A 113 -9.89 -4.82 -1.85
CA TRP A 113 -9.53 -5.69 -0.74
C TRP A 113 -10.05 -7.10 -1.01
N GLN A 114 -9.16 -8.09 -0.98
CA GLN A 114 -9.48 -9.50 -1.28
C GLN A 114 -10.30 -9.67 -2.56
N GLY A 115 -9.84 -9.03 -3.65
CA GLY A 115 -10.46 -9.08 -4.96
C GLY A 115 -11.75 -8.26 -5.12
N GLN A 116 -12.27 -7.65 -4.04
CA GLN A 116 -13.50 -6.86 -4.08
C GLN A 116 -13.20 -5.36 -4.04
N LYS A 117 -13.90 -4.58 -4.87
CA LYS A 117 -13.79 -3.12 -4.84
C LYS A 117 -14.33 -2.59 -3.51
N PHE A 118 -13.46 -2.00 -2.71
CA PHE A 118 -13.82 -1.39 -1.43
C PHE A 118 -14.34 0.04 -1.59
N GLY A 119 -13.64 0.88 -2.38
CA GLY A 119 -14.03 2.28 -2.54
C GLY A 119 -13.13 3.05 -3.48
N VAL A 120 -13.49 4.33 -3.66
CA VAL A 120 -12.74 5.30 -4.44
C VAL A 120 -12.46 6.52 -3.57
N PHE A 121 -11.19 6.89 -3.44
CA PHE A 121 -10.70 7.96 -2.60
C PHE A 121 -10.17 9.11 -3.45
N LYS A 122 -10.49 10.35 -3.11
CA LYS A 122 -9.81 11.50 -3.70
C LYS A 122 -8.37 11.56 -3.23
N VAL A 123 -7.44 11.78 -4.17
CA VAL A 123 -6.02 11.92 -3.89
C VAL A 123 -5.48 13.26 -4.40
N SER A 124 -4.24 13.57 -4.03
CA SER A 124 -3.46 14.65 -4.62
C SER A 124 -2.08 14.12 -4.95
N THR A 125 -1.76 14.04 -6.24
CA THR A 125 -0.49 13.55 -6.76
C THR A 125 0.48 14.70 -7.10
N GLY A 126 1.65 14.38 -7.62
CA GLY A 126 2.68 15.34 -8.01
C GLY A 126 2.18 16.41 -8.98
N ARG A 127 2.65 17.64 -8.79
CA ARG A 127 2.30 18.81 -9.64
C ARG A 127 2.79 18.71 -11.08
N GLU A 128 3.79 17.84 -11.32
CA GLU A 128 4.48 17.68 -12.61
C GLU A 128 5.13 18.97 -13.11
N THR A 129 5.79 19.64 -12.18
CA THR A 129 6.55 20.86 -12.43
C THR A 129 7.98 20.72 -11.90
N SER A 130 8.92 21.43 -12.52
CA SER A 130 10.29 21.57 -12.00
C SER A 130 10.26 22.50 -10.80
N GLU A 131 10.79 22.04 -9.68
CA GLU A 131 10.73 22.72 -8.39
C GLU A 131 12.07 22.69 -7.68
N VAL A 132 12.15 23.49 -6.62
CA VAL A 132 13.28 23.48 -5.68
C VAL A 132 12.71 23.15 -4.30
N SER A 133 13.25 22.12 -3.68
CA SER A 133 12.89 21.74 -2.33
C SER A 133 13.43 22.73 -1.29
N LYS A 134 12.96 22.68 -0.04
CA LYS A 134 13.41 23.57 1.03
C LYS A 134 14.94 23.55 1.26
N ASN A 135 15.58 22.39 1.01
CA ASN A 135 17.03 22.25 1.12
C ASN A 135 17.80 22.64 -0.16
N GLY A 136 17.13 23.32 -1.12
CA GLY A 136 17.76 23.83 -2.35
C GLY A 136 17.91 22.81 -3.47
N ARG A 137 17.45 21.56 -3.30
CA ARG A 137 17.54 20.51 -4.33
C ARG A 137 16.50 20.75 -5.44
N LYS A 138 16.97 20.79 -6.68
CA LYS A 138 16.10 20.79 -7.87
C LYS A 138 15.55 19.40 -8.11
N TYR A 139 14.26 19.30 -8.40
CA TYR A 139 13.59 18.04 -8.72
C TYR A 139 12.35 18.29 -9.58
N PHE A 140 11.84 17.23 -10.20
CA PHE A 140 10.57 17.25 -10.90
C PHE A 140 9.50 16.59 -10.02
N SER A 141 8.43 17.34 -9.69
CA SER A 141 7.41 16.91 -8.74
C SER A 141 6.42 15.91 -9.35
N ASN A 142 6.90 14.70 -9.63
CA ASN A 142 6.15 13.64 -10.30
C ASN A 142 5.75 12.52 -9.35
N THR A 143 4.53 11.96 -9.53
CA THR A 143 4.16 10.64 -9.04
C THR A 143 4.34 9.67 -10.22
N PRO A 144 5.39 8.81 -10.23
CA PRO A 144 5.68 7.95 -11.37
C PRO A 144 4.57 6.94 -11.62
N THR A 145 4.23 6.72 -12.88
CA THR A 145 3.35 5.60 -13.28
C THR A 145 4.07 4.27 -13.13
N GLY A 146 3.32 3.21 -12.93
CA GLY A 146 3.87 1.85 -12.84
C GLY A 146 3.19 0.98 -11.81
N TRP A 147 3.68 -0.25 -11.70
CA TRP A 147 3.29 -1.25 -10.73
C TRP A 147 4.37 -1.36 -9.65
N PHE A 148 3.98 -1.25 -8.38
CA PHE A 148 4.89 -1.15 -7.25
C PHE A 148 4.40 -1.98 -6.07
N HIS A 149 5.34 -2.63 -5.37
CA HIS A 149 5.08 -3.17 -4.04
C HIS A 149 5.43 -2.13 -2.98
N PRO A 150 4.76 -2.11 -1.82
CA PRO A 150 5.26 -1.38 -0.67
C PRO A 150 6.68 -1.82 -0.33
N ALA A 151 7.56 -0.87 -0.08
CA ALA A 151 8.92 -1.12 0.36
C ALA A 151 9.01 -1.10 1.90
N TRP A 152 8.43 -0.08 2.50
CA TRP A 152 8.38 0.11 3.95
C TRP A 152 7.23 1.05 4.35
N LEU A 153 6.87 1.02 5.64
CA LEU A 153 5.78 1.78 6.21
C LEU A 153 6.26 2.59 7.41
N SER A 154 5.61 3.72 7.68
CA SER A 154 5.83 4.50 8.90
C SER A 154 4.56 5.24 9.30
N LYS A 155 4.07 5.01 10.52
CA LYS A 155 2.85 5.64 11.02
C LYS A 155 3.04 7.15 11.21
N ASN A 156 4.18 7.58 11.73
CA ASN A 156 4.46 8.97 12.12
C ASN A 156 5.69 9.53 11.39
N HIS A 157 5.80 9.27 10.09
CA HIS A 157 6.93 9.74 9.29
C HIS A 157 6.99 11.27 9.23
N VAL A 158 8.20 11.81 9.31
CA VAL A 158 8.48 13.23 9.05
C VAL A 158 9.48 13.31 7.89
N SER A 159 9.06 13.95 6.81
CA SER A 159 9.93 14.16 5.66
C SER A 159 11.09 15.10 6.01
N LYS A 160 12.32 14.62 5.89
CA LYS A 160 13.53 15.47 6.06
C LYS A 160 13.66 16.52 4.95
N THR A 161 13.20 16.21 3.73
CA THR A 161 13.25 17.11 2.58
C THR A 161 12.29 18.29 2.71
N TRP A 162 11.11 18.04 3.29
CA TRP A 162 10.03 19.02 3.37
C TRP A 162 9.79 19.53 4.79
N GLU A 163 10.46 18.94 5.79
CA GLU A 163 10.25 19.21 7.22
C GLU A 163 8.76 19.18 7.58
N ALA A 164 8.06 18.20 7.05
CA ALA A 164 6.61 18.10 7.15
C ALA A 164 6.17 16.71 7.59
N PRO A 165 5.18 16.60 8.49
CA PRO A 165 4.60 15.32 8.86
C PRO A 165 3.95 14.63 7.66
N MET A 166 4.15 13.32 7.58
CA MET A 166 3.55 12.42 6.61
C MET A 166 2.93 11.21 7.34
N PRO A 167 1.83 11.41 8.07
CA PRO A 167 1.22 10.32 8.84
C PRO A 167 0.73 9.20 7.94
N PHE A 168 0.79 7.95 8.44
CA PHE A 168 0.35 6.76 7.74
C PHE A 168 1.03 6.56 6.37
N SER A 169 2.35 6.77 6.33
CA SER A 169 3.13 6.63 5.10
C SER A 169 3.32 5.18 4.70
N VAL A 170 2.96 4.85 3.45
CA VAL A 170 3.32 3.61 2.77
C VAL A 170 4.19 3.97 1.57
N PHE A 171 5.48 3.70 1.68
CA PHE A 171 6.45 3.97 0.62
C PHE A 171 6.43 2.85 -0.40
N PHE A 172 6.21 3.18 -1.67
CA PHE A 172 6.07 2.19 -2.75
C PHE A 172 7.01 2.41 -3.94
N ASN A 173 7.60 3.59 -4.07
CA ASN A 173 8.62 3.85 -5.10
C ASN A 173 9.65 4.85 -4.56
N GLU A 174 10.83 4.38 -4.17
CA GLU A 174 11.88 5.20 -3.54
C GLU A 174 11.33 6.07 -2.40
N GLY A 175 11.40 7.41 -2.52
CA GLY A 175 10.85 8.35 -1.55
C GLY A 175 9.37 8.72 -1.77
N ILE A 176 8.68 8.07 -2.69
CA ILE A 176 7.26 8.33 -2.97
C ILE A 176 6.39 7.40 -2.11
N ALA A 177 5.46 8.00 -1.39
CA ALA A 177 4.53 7.31 -0.50
C ALA A 177 3.09 7.77 -0.69
N THR A 178 2.13 6.91 -0.33
CA THR A 178 0.80 7.37 0.09
C THR A 178 0.87 7.83 1.54
N HIS A 179 0.23 8.94 1.90
CA HIS A 179 0.19 9.42 3.28
C HIS A 179 -1.00 10.36 3.52
N ALA A 180 -1.30 10.65 4.80
CA ALA A 180 -2.33 11.60 5.16
C ALA A 180 -1.95 13.02 4.73
N ALA A 181 -2.90 13.73 4.13
CA ALA A 181 -2.81 15.18 3.94
C ALA A 181 -2.93 15.89 5.29
N LEU A 182 -2.22 16.99 5.47
CA LEU A 182 -2.46 17.90 6.59
C LEU A 182 -3.71 18.75 6.33
N PRO A 183 -4.38 19.29 7.38
CA PRO A 183 -5.66 20.00 7.24
C PRO A 183 -5.67 21.11 6.18
N ASN A 184 -4.59 21.87 6.08
CA ASN A 184 -4.44 22.95 5.09
C ASN A 184 -4.36 22.48 3.63
N TYR A 185 -4.29 21.16 3.39
CA TYR A 185 -4.25 20.55 2.05
C TYR A 185 -5.52 19.76 1.71
N TYR A 186 -6.53 19.67 2.58
CA TYR A 186 -7.74 18.90 2.28
C TYR A 186 -8.49 19.43 1.04
N ASN A 187 -8.51 20.75 0.84
CA ASN A 187 -9.09 21.39 -0.32
C ASN A 187 -8.28 21.17 -1.62
N LYS A 188 -7.10 20.57 -1.54
CA LYS A 188 -6.27 20.21 -2.70
C LYS A 188 -6.49 18.77 -3.15
N LEU A 189 -7.19 17.94 -2.35
CA LEU A 189 -7.54 16.58 -2.76
C LEU A 189 -8.46 16.62 -3.99
N GLY A 190 -8.15 15.82 -4.98
CA GLY A 190 -8.75 15.85 -6.31
C GLY A 190 -7.94 16.67 -7.32
N ASN A 191 -6.78 17.21 -6.94
CA ASN A 191 -5.90 17.99 -7.82
C ASN A 191 -4.45 17.58 -7.67
N ARG A 192 -3.65 17.81 -8.70
CA ARG A 192 -2.18 17.68 -8.63
C ARG A 192 -1.61 18.80 -7.77
N ALA A 193 -1.21 18.52 -6.55
CA ALA A 193 -0.72 19.55 -5.62
C ALA A 193 0.41 19.09 -4.69
N SER A 194 0.93 17.87 -4.88
CA SER A 194 2.02 17.33 -4.05
C SER A 194 3.40 17.50 -4.69
N GLY A 195 4.46 17.22 -3.92
CA GLY A 195 5.82 17.15 -4.42
C GLY A 195 6.18 15.81 -5.08
N GLY A 196 5.21 14.88 -5.24
CA GLY A 196 5.40 13.55 -5.79
C GLY A 196 4.65 12.48 -5.00
N CYS A 197 4.56 12.58 -3.68
CA CYS A 197 3.77 11.67 -2.86
C CYS A 197 2.26 11.77 -3.16
N VAL A 198 1.54 10.72 -2.84
CA VAL A 198 0.09 10.65 -3.00
C VAL A 198 -0.58 10.99 -1.68
N ARG A 199 -1.15 12.18 -1.57
CA ARG A 199 -1.88 12.63 -0.38
C ARG A 199 -3.31 12.14 -0.41
N LEU A 200 -3.81 11.69 0.75
CA LEU A 200 -5.19 11.26 0.97
C LEU A 200 -5.79 11.97 2.18
N HIS A 201 -7.12 11.93 2.30
CA HIS A 201 -7.74 12.26 3.57
C HIS A 201 -7.21 11.32 4.67
N PRO A 202 -6.98 11.77 5.90
CA PRO A 202 -6.39 10.95 6.96
C PRO A 202 -7.05 9.57 7.14
N THR A 203 -8.38 9.53 7.18
CA THR A 203 -9.13 8.27 7.28
C THR A 203 -8.79 7.27 6.16
N HIS A 204 -8.58 7.74 4.92
CA HIS A 204 -8.26 6.87 3.80
C HIS A 204 -6.78 6.46 3.82
N ALA A 205 -5.88 7.36 4.23
CA ALA A 205 -4.46 7.04 4.39
C ALA A 205 -4.26 5.99 5.50
N GLU A 206 -4.93 6.14 6.63
CA GLU A 206 -4.93 5.18 7.74
C GLU A 206 -5.53 3.84 7.30
N TRP A 207 -6.62 3.85 6.54
CA TRP A 207 -7.21 2.64 6.00
C TRP A 207 -6.22 1.88 5.11
N ILE A 208 -5.55 2.55 4.16
CA ILE A 208 -4.54 1.92 3.28
C ILE A 208 -3.39 1.35 4.12
N PHE A 209 -2.82 2.16 5.02
CA PHE A 209 -1.72 1.77 5.89
C PHE A 209 -2.05 0.50 6.70
N THR A 210 -3.20 0.50 7.37
CA THR A 210 -3.68 -0.65 8.16
C THR A 210 -3.90 -1.88 7.31
N HIS A 211 -4.43 -1.73 6.09
CA HIS A 211 -4.68 -2.88 5.22
C HIS A 211 -3.40 -3.42 4.57
N VAL A 212 -2.37 -2.60 4.34
CA VAL A 212 -1.04 -3.12 3.95
C VAL A 212 -0.44 -3.97 5.07
N LEU A 213 -0.53 -3.51 6.33
CA LEU A 213 -0.09 -4.30 7.48
C LEU A 213 -0.90 -5.59 7.63
N LYS A 214 -2.22 -5.50 7.53
CA LYS A 214 -3.12 -6.66 7.62
C LYS A 214 -2.87 -7.68 6.51
N ALA A 215 -2.60 -7.22 5.28
CA ALA A 215 -2.21 -8.08 4.17
C ALA A 215 -0.90 -8.83 4.46
N GLY A 216 0.01 -8.19 5.17
CA GLY A 216 1.30 -8.77 5.55
C GLY A 216 2.19 -9.08 4.34
N LYS A 217 3.25 -9.86 4.59
CA LYS A 217 4.18 -10.34 3.57
C LYS A 217 3.88 -11.78 3.19
N GLY A 218 4.20 -12.17 1.96
CA GLY A 218 4.06 -13.52 1.44
C GLY A 218 4.58 -13.64 0.02
N LEU A 219 4.44 -14.82 -0.56
CA LEU A 219 4.76 -15.04 -1.97
C LEU A 219 3.72 -14.35 -2.83
N VAL A 220 4.18 -13.43 -3.67
CA VAL A 220 3.36 -12.72 -4.65
C VAL A 220 3.99 -12.79 -6.03
N PRO A 221 3.21 -12.76 -7.12
CA PRO A 221 3.73 -12.75 -8.47
C PRO A 221 4.52 -11.46 -8.74
N GLU A 222 5.63 -11.55 -9.45
CA GLU A 222 6.42 -10.40 -9.88
C GLU A 222 5.89 -9.83 -11.19
N PHE A 223 5.84 -8.51 -11.26
CA PHE A 223 5.47 -7.75 -12.46
C PHE A 223 6.52 -6.73 -12.84
N THR A 224 6.61 -6.45 -14.13
CA THR A 224 7.32 -5.28 -14.62
C THR A 224 6.60 -4.00 -14.20
N LYS A 225 7.27 -2.86 -14.34
CA LYS A 225 6.63 -1.55 -14.10
C LYS A 225 5.44 -1.27 -15.03
N THR A 226 5.34 -1.97 -16.16
CA THR A 226 4.20 -1.89 -17.08
C THR A 226 3.06 -2.85 -16.74
N GLY A 227 3.23 -3.71 -15.72
CA GLY A 227 2.22 -4.69 -15.31
C GLY A 227 2.28 -6.01 -16.07
N GLN A 228 3.37 -6.29 -16.81
CA GLN A 228 3.58 -7.57 -17.45
C GLN A 228 4.17 -8.59 -16.48
N PRO A 229 3.80 -9.88 -16.58
CA PRO A 229 4.40 -10.93 -15.77
C PRO A 229 5.93 -10.96 -15.96
N VAL A 230 6.66 -11.15 -14.87
CA VAL A 230 8.08 -11.53 -14.94
C VAL A 230 8.14 -13.05 -14.95
N LEU A 231 8.78 -13.62 -15.96
CA LEU A 231 8.92 -15.06 -16.11
C LEU A 231 10.28 -15.53 -15.59
N ASP A 232 10.32 -16.75 -15.07
CA ASP A 232 11.55 -17.43 -14.71
C ASP A 232 12.23 -18.04 -15.95
N SER A 233 13.36 -18.73 -15.76
CA SER A 233 14.11 -19.36 -16.85
C SER A 233 13.36 -20.50 -17.55
N THR A 234 12.27 -20.99 -16.97
CA THR A 234 11.42 -22.06 -17.53
C THR A 234 10.15 -21.52 -18.18
N GLY A 235 9.96 -20.19 -18.18
CA GLY A 235 8.81 -19.53 -18.78
C GLY A 235 7.59 -19.43 -17.85
N ASN A 236 7.71 -19.82 -16.58
CA ASN A 236 6.64 -19.69 -15.60
C ASN A 236 6.65 -18.32 -14.91
N GLN A 237 5.49 -17.89 -14.40
CA GLN A 237 5.38 -16.68 -13.59
C GLN A 237 6.32 -16.76 -12.40
N LYS A 238 7.18 -15.76 -12.25
CA LYS A 238 8.07 -15.64 -11.10
C LYS A 238 7.34 -15.08 -9.89
N PHE A 239 7.65 -15.62 -8.70
CA PHE A 239 7.13 -15.19 -7.41
C PHE A 239 8.27 -14.73 -6.50
N SER A 240 8.01 -13.76 -5.64
CA SER A 240 8.94 -13.29 -4.62
C SER A 240 8.24 -13.00 -3.29
N GLN A 241 9.04 -13.01 -2.21
CA GLN A 241 8.58 -12.57 -0.90
C GLN A 241 8.44 -11.05 -0.88
N ASN A 242 7.19 -10.56 -0.74
CA ASN A 242 6.92 -9.14 -0.68
C ASN A 242 5.64 -8.87 0.11
N TYR A 243 5.26 -7.60 0.31
CA TYR A 243 3.92 -7.30 0.81
C TYR A 243 2.86 -7.84 -0.16
N ARG A 244 1.83 -8.48 0.38
CA ARG A 244 0.67 -8.93 -0.40
C ARG A 244 -0.23 -7.75 -0.78
N SER A 245 0.41 -6.66 -1.15
CA SER A 245 -0.20 -5.40 -1.55
C SER A 245 0.46 -4.88 -2.81
N LEU A 246 -0.35 -4.32 -3.71
CA LEU A 246 0.10 -3.80 -5.00
C LEU A 246 -0.42 -2.38 -5.20
N PHE A 247 0.46 -1.47 -5.57
CA PHE A 247 0.14 -0.09 -5.93
C PHE A 247 0.35 0.09 -7.42
N ILE A 248 -0.69 0.51 -8.13
CA ILE A 248 -0.65 0.73 -9.58
C ILE A 248 -0.94 2.20 -9.82
N VAL A 249 0.01 2.92 -10.39
CA VAL A 249 -0.15 4.32 -10.76
C VAL A 249 -0.32 4.42 -12.26
N VAL A 250 -1.42 5.02 -12.70
CA VAL A 250 -1.75 5.27 -14.11
C VAL A 250 -1.95 6.75 -14.37
N ASN A 251 -1.84 7.16 -15.63
CA ASN A 251 -2.14 8.52 -16.10
C ASN A 251 -3.12 8.40 -17.28
N ARG A 252 -4.40 8.23 -16.99
CA ARG A 252 -5.43 7.94 -18.01
C ARG A 252 -6.57 8.92 -17.94
N VAL A 253 -7.09 9.24 -19.10
CA VAL A 253 -8.33 9.98 -19.32
C VAL A 253 -9.40 8.94 -19.65
N ASP A 254 -10.47 8.90 -18.88
CA ASP A 254 -11.64 8.02 -19.11
C ASP A 254 -12.68 8.78 -19.92
#